data_505a61c2861ec48a5161099b9f7b1535
#
_entry.id   505a61c2861ec48a5161099b9f7b1535
#
_cell.length_a   1.000
_cell.length_b   1.000
_cell.length_c   1.000
_cell.angle_alpha   90.00
_cell.angle_beta   90.00
_cell.angle_gamma   90.00
#
_symmetry.space_group_name_H-M   'P 1'
#
loop_
_entity.id
_entity.type
_entity.pdbx_description
1 polymer ?
#
loop_
_entity_poly.entity_id
_entity_poly.type
_entity_poly.pdbx_seq_one_letter_code
_entity_poly.pdbx_strand_id
1 'polypeptide(L)'
;MFSSYTNFVECFETIKSILDQIKIFINKNNSFKKLKAVQDRINKTIIEKKLNMPKFDFNKVLDKINLFDQLKKNNYIENLYIPNLCIEKMKFNILFIFDITSSMGTYIELFNKNYFKIIKEIKKNCPLALFYLGFIGYKDINDLELGDEYIDIDFTLLYEEIYKRIKDIQAEGGDDIPEDVAGAFELALNKSWNKGTNIIFLITESPCHGTKYHDLDQNVEAFKDSFPKENYGGNNDAFKRRSIETIVEEFVNMNFNLICLDIHENTQKMFKMFEEKYNSKNKSELFSISKEDLVHCIIQKVCLLYSQEEGEILKNLKEDQSK
;
A
#
# COMPACT_ATOMS: atom_id res chain seq x y z
N MET A 1 -15.84 -18.22 -12.67
CA MET A 1 -14.77 -17.48 -11.96
C MET A 1 -14.89 -17.56 -10.44
N PHE A 2 -16.07 -17.55 -9.82
CA PHE A 2 -16.25 -17.65 -8.37
C PHE A 2 -15.81 -19.00 -7.75
N SER A 3 -15.85 -20.10 -8.51
CA SER A 3 -15.48 -21.41 -7.99
C SER A 3 -13.96 -21.60 -7.73
N SER A 4 -13.12 -20.84 -8.41
CA SER A 4 -11.66 -20.90 -8.20
C SER A 4 -11.20 -20.14 -6.96
N TYR A 5 -11.91 -19.10 -6.56
CA TYR A 5 -11.60 -18.31 -5.37
C TYR A 5 -11.98 -19.03 -4.07
N THR A 6 -13.17 -19.63 -4.05
CA THR A 6 -13.63 -20.45 -2.91
C THR A 6 -12.69 -21.64 -2.69
N ASN A 7 -12.24 -22.30 -3.76
CA ASN A 7 -11.26 -23.37 -3.70
C ASN A 7 -9.89 -22.90 -3.18
N PHE A 8 -9.47 -21.66 -3.46
CA PHE A 8 -8.20 -21.12 -2.97
C PHE A 8 -8.26 -20.81 -1.47
N VAL A 9 -9.35 -20.20 -0.98
CA VAL A 9 -9.55 -19.87 0.44
C VAL A 9 -9.66 -21.17 1.26
N GLU A 10 -10.45 -22.15 0.80
CA GLU A 10 -10.53 -23.46 1.47
C GLU A 10 -9.19 -24.20 1.48
N CYS A 11 -8.39 -24.03 0.43
CA CYS A 11 -7.06 -24.59 0.34
C CYS A 11 -6.12 -23.94 1.36
N PHE A 12 -6.14 -22.61 1.47
CA PHE A 12 -5.32 -21.85 2.40
C PHE A 12 -5.66 -22.21 3.86
N GLU A 13 -6.94 -22.26 4.22
CA GLU A 13 -7.37 -22.69 5.56
C GLU A 13 -7.01 -24.16 5.86
N THR A 14 -7.08 -25.02 4.86
CA THR A 14 -6.65 -26.42 5.00
C THR A 14 -5.15 -26.52 5.26
N ILE A 15 -4.33 -25.75 4.51
CA ILE A 15 -2.86 -25.70 4.69
C ILE A 15 -2.52 -25.12 6.06
N LYS A 16 -3.19 -24.05 6.49
CA LYS A 16 -3.03 -23.44 7.82
C LYS A 16 -3.33 -24.46 8.92
N SER A 17 -4.46 -25.15 8.85
CA SER A 17 -4.83 -26.20 9.80
C SER A 17 -3.80 -27.34 9.85
N ILE A 18 -3.23 -27.73 8.70
CA ILE A 18 -2.20 -28.77 8.62
C ILE A 18 -0.89 -28.28 9.26
N LEU A 19 -0.50 -27.03 9.01
CA LEU A 19 0.69 -26.42 9.61
C LEU A 19 0.57 -26.31 11.14
N ASP A 20 -0.61 -25.96 11.64
CA ASP A 20 -0.88 -25.92 13.08
C ASP A 20 -0.82 -27.31 13.70
N GLN A 21 -1.35 -28.34 13.04
CA GLN A 21 -1.21 -29.73 13.47
C GLN A 21 0.24 -30.23 13.47
N ILE A 22 1.04 -29.83 12.46
CA ILE A 22 2.47 -30.13 12.40
C ILE A 22 3.20 -29.44 13.55
N LYS A 23 2.88 -28.21 13.88
CA LYS A 23 3.46 -27.43 14.99
C LYS A 23 3.16 -28.08 16.34
N ILE A 24 1.90 -28.49 16.60
CA ILE A 24 1.50 -29.21 17.80
C ILE A 24 2.23 -30.55 17.87
N PHE A 25 2.42 -31.23 16.74
CA PHE A 25 3.06 -32.52 16.67
C PHE A 25 4.57 -32.48 16.89
N ILE A 26 5.27 -31.47 16.32
CA ILE A 26 6.71 -31.23 16.53
C ILE A 26 6.98 -30.94 18.01
N ASN A 27 6.13 -30.16 18.66
CA ASN A 27 6.25 -29.85 20.09
C ASN A 27 6.00 -31.03 21.02
N LYS A 28 5.31 -32.08 20.57
CA LYS A 28 4.97 -33.23 21.38
C LYS A 28 5.82 -34.51 21.16
N ASN A 29 6.51 -34.63 20.02
CA ASN A 29 7.17 -35.88 19.64
C ASN A 29 8.38 -35.72 18.71
N ASN A 30 9.55 -36.07 19.18
CA ASN A 30 10.83 -36.07 18.42
C ASN A 30 10.98 -37.26 17.42
N SER A 31 9.93 -37.76 16.76
CA SER A 31 10.03 -38.96 15.91
C SER A 31 9.89 -38.66 14.41
N PHE A 32 10.99 -38.83 13.67
CA PHE A 32 11.12 -38.62 12.21
C PHE A 32 10.15 -39.50 11.37
N LYS A 33 9.83 -40.72 11.80
CA LYS A 33 8.89 -41.62 11.10
C LYS A 33 7.47 -41.07 11.02
N LYS A 34 7.04 -40.35 12.06
CA LYS A 34 5.70 -39.75 12.11
C LYS A 34 5.60 -38.48 11.23
N LEU A 35 6.70 -37.76 11.07
CA LEU A 35 6.76 -36.59 10.19
C LEU A 35 6.62 -36.97 8.71
N LYS A 36 7.20 -38.12 8.30
CA LYS A 36 7.05 -38.62 6.93
C LYS A 36 5.60 -38.98 6.61
N ALA A 37 4.89 -39.61 7.56
CA ALA A 37 3.47 -39.94 7.41
C ALA A 37 2.58 -38.69 7.26
N VAL A 38 2.92 -37.59 7.95
CA VAL A 38 2.25 -36.27 7.78
C VAL A 38 2.53 -35.70 6.40
N GLN A 39 3.77 -35.75 5.91
CA GLN A 39 4.13 -35.30 4.57
C GLN A 39 3.37 -36.07 3.48
N ASP A 40 3.29 -37.38 3.60
CA ASP A 40 2.58 -38.24 2.65
C ASP A 40 1.07 -37.90 2.64
N ARG A 41 0.51 -37.60 3.79
CA ARG A 41 -0.90 -37.21 3.95
C ARG A 41 -1.17 -35.82 3.31
N ILE A 42 -0.27 -34.86 3.48
CA ILE A 42 -0.35 -33.54 2.83
C ILE A 42 -0.30 -33.67 1.32
N ASN A 43 0.69 -34.42 0.81
CA ASN A 43 0.86 -34.63 -0.63
C ASN A 43 -0.35 -35.36 -1.23
N LYS A 44 -0.93 -36.33 -0.50
CA LYS A 44 -2.15 -37.01 -0.91
C LYS A 44 -3.34 -36.06 -1.02
N THR A 45 -3.49 -35.16 -0.03
CA THR A 45 -4.58 -34.15 -0.03
C THR A 45 -4.42 -33.15 -1.19
N ILE A 46 -3.18 -32.74 -1.51
CA ILE A 46 -2.87 -31.87 -2.65
C ILE A 46 -3.28 -32.55 -3.96
N ILE A 47 -2.99 -33.83 -4.12
CA ILE A 47 -3.34 -34.60 -5.31
C ILE A 47 -4.86 -34.84 -5.40
N GLU A 48 -5.49 -35.26 -4.29
CA GLU A 48 -6.94 -35.56 -4.26
C GLU A 48 -7.79 -34.33 -4.53
N LYS A 49 -7.37 -33.16 -4.07
CA LYS A 49 -8.07 -31.88 -4.32
C LYS A 49 -7.69 -31.22 -5.63
N LYS A 50 -6.88 -31.86 -6.48
CA LYS A 50 -6.39 -31.31 -7.77
C LYS A 50 -5.80 -29.90 -7.65
N LEU A 51 -5.10 -29.62 -6.56
CA LEU A 51 -4.47 -28.34 -6.31
C LEU A 51 -3.23 -28.21 -7.19
N ASN A 52 -3.18 -27.17 -8.00
CA ASN A 52 -2.01 -26.88 -8.85
C ASN A 52 -0.88 -26.25 -8.00
N MET A 53 -0.39 -26.99 -7.01
CA MET A 53 0.66 -26.59 -6.10
C MET A 53 1.89 -27.47 -6.26
N PRO A 54 3.11 -26.92 -6.12
CA PRO A 54 4.32 -27.74 -6.07
C PRO A 54 4.24 -28.73 -4.90
N LYS A 55 4.77 -29.95 -5.12
CA LYS A 55 4.84 -30.96 -4.05
C LYS A 55 5.49 -30.35 -2.80
N PHE A 56 4.82 -30.51 -1.68
CA PHE A 56 5.31 -30.04 -0.39
C PHE A 56 6.59 -30.81 -0.02
N ASP A 57 7.69 -30.07 0.11
CA ASP A 57 8.98 -30.66 0.48
C ASP A 57 9.27 -30.37 1.95
N PHE A 58 9.07 -31.38 2.77
CA PHE A 58 9.25 -31.30 4.22
C PHE A 58 10.71 -31.04 4.60
N ASN A 59 11.69 -31.50 3.78
CA ASN A 59 13.10 -31.28 4.08
C ASN A 59 13.44 -29.79 3.98
N LYS A 60 12.87 -29.06 3.00
CA LYS A 60 13.03 -27.59 2.91
C LYS A 60 12.43 -26.84 4.10
N VAL A 61 11.38 -27.37 4.71
CA VAL A 61 10.80 -26.83 5.94
C VAL A 61 11.65 -27.20 7.15
N LEU A 62 12.14 -28.43 7.21
CA LEU A 62 13.07 -28.88 8.26
C LEU A 62 14.40 -28.15 8.21
N ASP A 63 14.94 -27.86 7.03
CA ASP A 63 16.18 -27.10 6.88
C ASP A 63 16.00 -25.68 7.43
N LYS A 64 14.82 -25.06 7.18
CA LYS A 64 14.47 -23.76 7.77
C LYS A 64 14.25 -23.84 9.27
N ILE A 65 13.65 -24.92 9.79
CA ILE A 65 13.46 -25.16 11.23
C ILE A 65 14.82 -25.45 11.89
N ASN A 66 15.69 -26.24 11.26
CA ASN A 66 17.05 -26.50 11.77
C ASN A 66 17.92 -25.25 11.77
N LEU A 67 17.80 -24.40 10.74
CA LEU A 67 18.41 -23.07 10.72
C LEU A 67 17.87 -22.21 11.87
N PHE A 68 16.57 -22.26 12.12
CA PHE A 68 15.91 -21.57 13.21
C PHE A 68 16.39 -22.08 14.59
N ASP A 69 16.54 -23.39 14.76
CA ASP A 69 17.08 -23.99 15.99
C ASP A 69 18.57 -23.69 16.19
N GLN A 70 19.36 -23.60 15.12
CA GLN A 70 20.76 -23.17 15.18
C GLN A 70 20.88 -21.70 15.56
N LEU A 71 20.03 -20.82 15.00
CA LEU A 71 19.96 -19.43 15.35
C LEU A 71 19.51 -19.23 16.80
N LYS A 72 18.61 -20.08 17.31
CA LYS A 72 18.17 -20.11 18.71
C LYS A 72 19.28 -20.55 19.66
N LYS A 73 20.04 -21.59 19.30
CA LYS A 73 21.20 -22.08 20.09
C LYS A 73 22.34 -21.06 20.20
N ASN A 74 22.46 -20.13 19.25
CA ASN A 74 23.51 -19.12 19.21
C ASN A 74 23.10 -17.80 19.88
N ASN A 75 22.04 -17.77 20.70
CA ASN A 75 21.49 -16.57 21.34
C ASN A 75 21.08 -15.45 20.38
N TYR A 76 21.05 -15.70 19.07
CA TYR A 76 20.52 -14.75 18.10
C TYR A 76 19.00 -14.72 18.09
N ILE A 77 18.31 -15.69 18.74
CA ILE A 77 16.86 -15.87 18.72
C ILE A 77 16.31 -16.25 20.10
N GLU A 78 16.88 -15.86 21.20
CA GLU A 78 16.19 -16.03 22.50
C GLU A 78 14.83 -15.30 22.56
N ASN A 79 14.58 -14.39 21.62
CA ASN A 79 13.42 -13.52 21.59
C ASN A 79 12.51 -13.68 20.35
N LEU A 80 12.74 -14.67 19.48
CA LEU A 80 11.90 -14.86 18.29
C LEU A 80 10.74 -15.85 18.52
N TYR A 81 9.98 -15.60 19.56
CA TYR A 81 8.65 -16.23 19.73
C TYR A 81 7.58 -15.35 19.05
N ILE A 82 7.81 -14.92 17.79
CA ILE A 82 6.98 -13.92 17.14
C ILE A 82 6.47 -14.28 15.73
N PRO A 83 6.29 -15.50 15.26
CA PRO A 83 5.80 -15.61 13.89
C PRO A 83 4.34 -15.16 13.70
N ASN A 84 3.46 -15.46 14.62
CA ASN A 84 2.03 -15.20 14.40
C ASN A 84 1.56 -13.81 14.89
N LEU A 85 2.14 -13.29 15.96
CA LEU A 85 1.73 -12.01 16.51
C LEU A 85 2.25 -10.82 15.68
N CYS A 86 3.48 -10.95 15.15
CA CYS A 86 4.05 -9.91 14.27
C CYS A 86 3.40 -9.89 12.89
N ILE A 87 3.11 -11.04 12.29
CA ILE A 87 2.46 -11.09 10.97
C ILE A 87 1.06 -10.49 11.03
N GLU A 88 0.31 -10.71 12.11
CA GLU A 88 -1.01 -10.08 12.28
C GLU A 88 -0.93 -8.58 12.57
N LYS A 89 0.17 -8.10 13.18
CA LYS A 89 0.36 -6.68 13.49
C LYS A 89 0.98 -5.89 12.33
N MET A 90 1.82 -6.51 11.50
CA MET A 90 2.52 -5.84 10.40
C MET A 90 1.71 -5.90 9.09
N LYS A 91 0.56 -5.27 9.10
CA LYS A 91 -0.25 -5.05 7.90
C LYS A 91 -0.03 -3.63 7.41
N PHE A 92 0.26 -3.51 6.13
CA PHE A 92 0.43 -2.22 5.46
C PHE A 92 -0.64 -2.06 4.40
N ASN A 93 -1.39 -0.99 4.49
CA ASN A 93 -2.28 -0.55 3.43
C ASN A 93 -1.55 0.55 2.65
N ILE A 94 -1.27 0.32 1.38
CA ILE A 94 -0.56 1.26 0.50
C ILE A 94 -1.53 1.70 -0.57
N LEU A 95 -1.93 2.96 -0.54
CA LEU A 95 -2.78 3.58 -1.54
C LEU A 95 -1.94 4.47 -2.44
N PHE A 96 -1.97 4.21 -3.74
CA PHE A 96 -1.42 5.10 -4.74
C PHE A 96 -2.52 6.01 -5.26
N ILE A 97 -2.38 7.30 -5.05
CA ILE A 97 -3.22 8.35 -5.65
C ILE A 97 -2.41 8.98 -6.75
N PHE A 98 -2.85 8.80 -7.96
CA PHE A 98 -2.09 9.16 -9.16
C PHE A 98 -2.89 10.13 -10.01
N ASP A 99 -2.32 11.27 -10.29
CA ASP A 99 -2.76 12.17 -11.33
C ASP A 99 -2.58 11.48 -12.69
N ILE A 100 -3.66 11.33 -13.44
CA ILE A 100 -3.65 10.65 -14.74
C ILE A 100 -3.97 11.60 -15.90
N THR A 101 -3.79 12.90 -15.70
CA THR A 101 -3.90 13.91 -16.75
C THR A 101 -2.77 13.83 -17.78
N SER A 102 -2.91 14.53 -18.89
CA SER A 102 -2.06 14.40 -20.09
C SER A 102 -0.56 14.56 -19.80
N SER A 103 -0.18 15.45 -18.93
CA SER A 103 1.22 15.76 -18.58
C SER A 103 1.91 14.65 -17.81
N MET A 104 1.13 13.80 -17.08
CA MET A 104 1.64 12.71 -16.25
C MET A 104 2.00 11.42 -17.02
N GLY A 105 1.82 11.39 -18.34
CA GLY A 105 1.99 10.17 -19.15
C GLY A 105 3.30 9.42 -18.92
N THR A 106 4.41 10.15 -18.82
CA THR A 106 5.73 9.54 -18.62
C THR A 106 5.90 8.89 -17.24
N TYR A 107 5.23 9.42 -16.21
CA TYR A 107 5.24 8.88 -14.84
C TYR A 107 4.35 7.65 -14.74
N ILE A 108 3.20 7.67 -15.41
CA ILE A 108 2.27 6.53 -15.51
C ILE A 108 2.96 5.35 -16.20
N GLU A 109 3.62 5.58 -17.35
CA GLU A 109 4.39 4.55 -18.04
C GLU A 109 5.50 3.98 -17.16
N LEU A 110 6.25 4.84 -16.46
CA LEU A 110 7.33 4.43 -15.56
C LEU A 110 6.79 3.59 -14.40
N PHE A 111 5.70 4.01 -13.78
CA PHE A 111 5.06 3.26 -12.70
C PHE A 111 4.57 1.90 -13.18
N ASN A 112 3.82 1.86 -14.29
CA ASN A 112 3.30 0.63 -14.87
C ASN A 112 4.41 -0.36 -15.25
N LYS A 113 5.46 0.12 -15.90
CA LYS A 113 6.64 -0.69 -16.26
C LYS A 113 7.32 -1.31 -15.04
N ASN A 114 7.33 -0.62 -13.92
CA ASN A 114 8.03 -1.04 -12.70
C ASN A 114 7.10 -1.60 -11.62
N TYR A 115 5.80 -1.67 -11.83
CA TYR A 115 4.81 -2.07 -10.82
C TYR A 115 5.19 -3.36 -10.07
N PHE A 116 5.43 -4.44 -10.80
CA PHE A 116 5.81 -5.72 -10.18
C PHE A 116 7.22 -5.70 -9.58
N LYS A 117 8.13 -4.87 -10.09
CA LYS A 117 9.46 -4.67 -9.51
C LYS A 117 9.33 -3.99 -8.14
N ILE A 118 8.50 -2.95 -8.01
CA ILE A 118 8.22 -2.27 -6.74
C ILE A 118 7.72 -3.30 -5.71
N ILE A 119 6.68 -4.06 -6.04
CA ILE A 119 6.10 -5.06 -5.15
C ILE A 119 7.11 -6.12 -4.75
N LYS A 120 7.90 -6.62 -5.70
CA LYS A 120 8.92 -7.64 -5.44
C LYS A 120 10.00 -7.16 -4.49
N GLU A 121 10.51 -5.93 -4.71
CA GLU A 121 11.56 -5.38 -3.85
C GLU A 121 11.02 -5.03 -2.45
N ILE A 122 9.81 -4.48 -2.33
CA ILE A 122 9.17 -4.26 -1.02
C ILE A 122 9.03 -5.59 -0.27
N LYS A 123 8.46 -6.61 -0.89
CA LYS A 123 8.30 -7.94 -0.25
C LYS A 123 9.61 -8.59 0.14
N LYS A 124 10.66 -8.39 -0.64
CA LYS A 124 11.99 -8.91 -0.34
C LYS A 124 12.61 -8.24 0.89
N ASN A 125 12.45 -6.93 1.01
CA ASN A 125 13.02 -6.14 2.10
C ASN A 125 12.15 -6.14 3.37
N CYS A 126 10.86 -6.45 3.25
CA CYS A 126 9.90 -6.45 4.35
C CYS A 126 9.19 -7.82 4.46
N PRO A 127 9.93 -8.91 4.77
CA PRO A 127 9.44 -10.29 4.64
C PRO A 127 8.34 -10.67 5.63
N LEU A 128 8.17 -9.93 6.73
CA LEU A 128 7.19 -10.20 7.79
C LEU A 128 5.92 -9.34 7.65
N ALA A 129 5.77 -8.59 6.57
CA ALA A 129 4.63 -7.72 6.33
C ALA A 129 3.69 -8.27 5.24
N LEU A 130 2.39 -7.97 5.41
CA LEU A 130 1.36 -8.12 4.40
C LEU A 130 1.04 -6.74 3.83
N PHE A 131 1.07 -6.63 2.51
CA PHE A 131 0.82 -5.38 1.80
C PHE A 131 -0.51 -5.46 1.04
N TYR A 132 -1.50 -4.70 1.50
CA TYR A 132 -2.74 -4.46 0.79
C TYR A 132 -2.53 -3.23 -0.09
N LEU A 133 -2.69 -3.37 -1.40
CA LEU A 133 -2.52 -2.26 -2.33
C LEU A 133 -3.88 -1.77 -2.82
N GLY A 134 -4.03 -0.46 -2.90
CA GLY A 134 -5.14 0.23 -3.53
C GLY A 134 -4.62 1.25 -4.55
N PHE A 135 -5.48 1.72 -5.43
CA PHE A 135 -5.14 2.71 -6.45
C PHE A 135 -6.32 3.66 -6.68
N ILE A 136 -6.03 4.94 -6.79
CA ILE A 136 -6.94 5.97 -7.27
C ILE A 136 -6.23 6.71 -8.39
N GLY A 137 -6.79 6.69 -9.59
CA GLY A 137 -6.41 7.56 -10.69
C GLY A 137 -7.44 8.68 -10.82
N TYR A 138 -6.99 9.93 -10.84
CA TYR A 138 -7.87 11.09 -10.90
C TYR A 138 -7.46 12.08 -11.98
N LYS A 139 -8.41 12.86 -12.43
CA LYS A 139 -8.28 13.98 -13.36
C LYS A 139 -8.95 15.20 -12.75
N ASP A 140 -9.28 16.16 -13.56
CA ASP A 140 -10.03 17.34 -13.12
C ASP A 140 -11.55 17.09 -13.06
N ILE A 141 -12.26 17.98 -12.37
CA ILE A 141 -13.73 18.00 -12.31
C ILE A 141 -14.35 18.22 -13.69
N ASN A 142 -13.71 19.03 -14.52
CA ASN A 142 -14.17 19.26 -15.90
C ASN A 142 -14.20 17.96 -16.71
N ASP A 143 -13.23 17.08 -16.54
CA ASP A 143 -13.23 15.74 -17.15
C ASP A 143 -14.38 14.89 -16.64
N LEU A 144 -14.68 14.95 -15.33
CA LEU A 144 -15.80 14.23 -14.71
C LEU A 144 -17.16 14.72 -15.23
N GLU A 145 -17.32 16.03 -15.45
CA GLU A 145 -18.53 16.60 -16.06
C GLU A 145 -18.74 16.14 -17.50
N LEU A 146 -17.66 15.81 -18.21
CA LEU A 146 -17.69 15.24 -19.56
C LEU A 146 -17.96 13.74 -19.58
N GLY A 147 -18.03 13.08 -18.41
CA GLY A 147 -18.37 11.68 -18.25
C GLY A 147 -17.20 10.75 -17.98
N ASP A 148 -16.00 11.28 -17.73
CA ASP A 148 -14.89 10.51 -17.23
C ASP A 148 -15.14 10.07 -15.78
N GLU A 149 -14.49 9.02 -15.36
CA GLU A 149 -14.61 8.48 -14.01
C GLU A 149 -13.24 8.32 -13.36
N TYR A 150 -13.19 8.43 -12.04
CA TYR A 150 -12.01 8.03 -11.30
C TYR A 150 -11.71 6.54 -11.53
N ILE A 151 -10.43 6.21 -11.62
CA ILE A 151 -10.02 4.82 -11.49
C ILE A 151 -9.94 4.52 -10.01
N ASP A 152 -10.98 3.88 -9.49
CA ASP A 152 -11.11 3.57 -8.08
C ASP A 152 -10.96 2.07 -7.82
N ILE A 153 -9.85 1.67 -7.15
CA ILE A 153 -9.53 0.28 -6.82
C ILE A 153 -9.27 0.20 -5.32
N ASP A 154 -10.14 -0.55 -4.61
CA ASP A 154 -9.98 -0.77 -3.17
C ASP A 154 -8.82 -1.73 -2.86
N PHE A 155 -8.46 -1.84 -1.58
CA PHE A 155 -7.34 -2.62 -1.11
C PHE A 155 -7.48 -4.11 -1.41
N THR A 156 -6.44 -4.68 -2.01
CA THR A 156 -6.37 -6.10 -2.34
C THR A 156 -4.96 -6.65 -2.20
N LEU A 157 -4.86 -7.97 -1.99
CA LEU A 157 -3.61 -8.73 -2.11
C LEU A 157 -3.39 -9.29 -3.52
N LEU A 158 -4.38 -9.10 -4.41
CA LEU A 158 -4.36 -9.59 -5.79
C LEU A 158 -3.75 -8.53 -6.72
N TYR A 159 -2.44 -8.37 -6.66
CA TYR A 159 -1.69 -7.31 -7.36
C TYR A 159 -1.87 -7.35 -8.88
N GLU A 160 -2.07 -8.52 -9.46
CA GLU A 160 -2.35 -8.70 -10.88
C GLU A 160 -3.70 -8.08 -11.30
N GLU A 161 -4.68 -8.02 -10.39
CA GLU A 161 -5.98 -7.40 -10.67
C GLU A 161 -5.85 -5.87 -10.73
N ILE A 162 -5.07 -5.28 -9.84
CA ILE A 162 -4.74 -3.86 -9.93
C ILE A 162 -4.02 -3.59 -11.25
N TYR A 163 -2.95 -4.34 -11.54
CA TYR A 163 -2.15 -4.14 -12.75
C TYR A 163 -3.00 -4.23 -14.03
N LYS A 164 -3.95 -5.16 -14.12
CA LYS A 164 -4.87 -5.27 -15.27
C LYS A 164 -5.69 -4.00 -15.50
N ARG A 165 -6.01 -3.26 -14.45
CA ARG A 165 -6.80 -2.02 -14.56
C ARG A 165 -5.95 -0.79 -14.82
N ILE A 166 -4.70 -0.78 -14.35
CA ILE A 166 -3.83 0.40 -14.47
C ILE A 166 -2.91 0.36 -15.70
N LYS A 167 -2.58 -0.82 -16.23
CA LYS A 167 -1.60 -0.98 -17.33
C LYS A 167 -1.99 -0.28 -18.63
N ASP A 168 -3.30 -0.10 -18.85
CA ASP A 168 -3.85 0.49 -20.05
C ASP A 168 -4.33 1.93 -19.82
N ILE A 169 -3.99 2.56 -18.67
CA ILE A 169 -4.29 3.96 -18.41
C ILE A 169 -3.62 4.82 -19.47
N GLN A 170 -4.43 5.63 -20.14
CA GLN A 170 -3.96 6.68 -21.02
C GLN A 170 -3.95 7.99 -20.23
N ALA A 171 -2.85 8.70 -20.30
CA ALA A 171 -2.74 10.04 -19.76
C ALA A 171 -3.50 11.01 -20.67
N GLU A 172 -4.61 11.53 -20.22
CA GLU A 172 -5.48 12.41 -21.00
C GLU A 172 -6.34 13.29 -20.07
N GLY A 173 -6.89 14.39 -20.60
CA GLY A 173 -7.64 15.36 -19.83
C GLY A 173 -6.72 16.38 -19.13
N GLY A 174 -7.33 17.14 -18.21
CA GLY A 174 -6.73 18.31 -17.56
C GLY A 174 -6.85 19.57 -18.42
N ASP A 175 -7.85 20.42 -18.14
CA ASP A 175 -8.10 21.65 -18.92
C ASP A 175 -7.27 22.82 -18.39
N ASP A 176 -7.05 22.90 -17.09
CA ASP A 176 -6.18 23.90 -16.45
C ASP A 176 -5.06 23.19 -15.64
N ILE A 177 -4.28 23.96 -14.87
CA ILE A 177 -3.15 23.37 -14.13
C ILE A 177 -3.61 22.71 -12.83
N PRO A 178 -4.50 23.32 -12.01
CA PRO A 178 -5.02 22.65 -10.82
C PRO A 178 -5.90 21.45 -11.18
N GLU A 179 -5.87 20.42 -10.33
CA GLU A 179 -6.58 19.15 -10.56
C GLU A 179 -7.40 18.76 -9.33
N ASP A 180 -8.32 17.77 -9.46
CA ASP A 180 -9.23 17.36 -8.37
C ASP A 180 -8.55 16.47 -7.32
N VAL A 181 -7.48 16.94 -6.72
CA VAL A 181 -6.80 16.25 -5.60
C VAL A 181 -7.74 16.04 -4.42
N ALA A 182 -8.63 17.02 -4.15
CA ALA A 182 -9.57 16.92 -3.02
C ALA A 182 -10.57 15.77 -3.23
N GLY A 183 -11.10 15.59 -4.44
CA GLY A 183 -11.96 14.46 -4.77
C GLY A 183 -11.25 13.11 -4.63
N ALA A 184 -10.01 13.03 -5.09
CA ALA A 184 -9.19 11.82 -4.89
C ALA A 184 -8.95 11.52 -3.41
N PHE A 185 -8.73 12.54 -2.58
CA PHE A 185 -8.56 12.38 -1.13
C PHE A 185 -9.87 12.00 -0.43
N GLU A 186 -11.02 12.49 -0.87
CA GLU A 186 -12.33 12.06 -0.36
C GLU A 186 -12.58 10.57 -0.67
N LEU A 187 -12.22 10.11 -1.86
CA LEU A 187 -12.25 8.68 -2.18
C LEU A 187 -11.33 7.87 -1.28
N ALA A 188 -10.13 8.40 -0.97
CA ALA A 188 -9.18 7.73 -0.08
C ALA A 188 -9.75 7.55 1.33
N LEU A 189 -10.47 8.54 1.89
CA LEU A 189 -11.13 8.41 3.19
C LEU A 189 -12.17 7.28 3.22
N ASN A 190 -12.84 7.02 2.10
CA ASN A 190 -13.90 6.02 1.96
C ASN A 190 -13.40 4.61 1.65
N LYS A 191 -12.08 4.39 1.55
CA LYS A 191 -11.50 3.06 1.30
C LYS A 191 -11.66 2.11 2.48
N SER A 192 -11.64 0.82 2.20
CA SER A 192 -11.73 -0.26 3.20
C SER A 192 -10.38 -0.47 3.91
N TRP A 193 -9.95 0.50 4.71
CA TRP A 193 -8.68 0.47 5.43
C TRP A 193 -8.64 -0.69 6.44
N ASN A 194 -7.69 -1.61 6.25
CA ASN A 194 -7.44 -2.67 7.22
C ASN A 194 -6.70 -2.11 8.45
N LYS A 195 -6.84 -2.78 9.60
CA LYS A 195 -6.03 -2.46 10.77
C LYS A 195 -4.55 -2.66 10.45
N GLY A 196 -3.73 -1.64 10.63
CA GLY A 196 -2.28 -1.67 10.35
C GLY A 196 -1.74 -0.29 10.01
N THR A 197 -0.55 -0.24 9.43
CA THR A 197 0.10 0.99 8.98
C THR A 197 -0.48 1.44 7.65
N ASN A 198 -1.01 2.65 7.60
CA ASN A 198 -1.66 3.22 6.43
C ASN A 198 -0.72 4.21 5.74
N ILE A 199 -0.50 4.02 4.45
CA ILE A 199 0.40 4.82 3.61
C ILE A 199 -0.36 5.29 2.38
N ILE A 200 -0.34 6.59 2.15
CA ILE A 200 -0.86 7.22 0.94
C ILE A 200 0.32 7.81 0.19
N PHE A 201 0.52 7.42 -1.05
CA PHE A 201 1.40 8.08 -1.99
C PHE A 201 0.56 8.99 -2.90
N LEU A 202 0.77 10.29 -2.82
CA LEU A 202 0.24 11.25 -3.79
C LEU A 202 1.30 11.51 -4.84
N ILE A 203 0.99 11.22 -6.10
CA ILE A 203 1.88 11.33 -7.25
C ILE A 203 1.22 12.29 -8.23
N THR A 204 1.69 13.52 -8.25
CA THR A 204 1.11 14.60 -9.07
C THR A 204 2.15 15.65 -9.37
N GLU A 205 2.00 16.35 -10.49
CA GLU A 205 2.72 17.58 -10.81
C GLU A 205 1.85 18.84 -10.65
N SER A 206 0.56 18.64 -10.33
CA SER A 206 -0.45 19.69 -10.26
C SER A 206 -0.93 19.95 -8.84
N PRO A 207 -1.19 21.21 -8.45
CA PRO A 207 -1.82 21.53 -7.18
C PRO A 207 -3.31 21.19 -7.21
N CYS A 208 -3.96 21.16 -6.05
CA CYS A 208 -5.41 21.17 -5.99
C CYS A 208 -5.97 22.56 -6.35
N HIS A 209 -7.22 22.57 -6.80
CA HIS A 209 -7.99 23.80 -6.96
C HIS A 209 -8.06 24.64 -5.70
N GLY A 210 -8.24 25.94 -5.89
CA GLY A 210 -8.26 26.97 -4.85
C GLY A 210 -6.98 27.80 -4.87
N THR A 211 -7.08 29.09 -5.22
CA THR A 211 -5.95 30.02 -5.33
C THR A 211 -5.09 30.13 -4.07
N LYS A 212 -5.58 29.62 -2.94
CA LYS A 212 -4.84 29.50 -1.70
C LYS A 212 -3.71 28.45 -1.76
N TYR A 213 -3.81 27.47 -2.65
CA TYR A 213 -2.95 26.27 -2.66
C TYR A 213 -1.87 26.30 -3.74
N HIS A 214 -1.86 27.36 -4.57
CA HIS A 214 -0.86 27.55 -5.62
C HIS A 214 -0.55 29.05 -5.81
N ASP A 215 0.53 29.34 -6.54
CA ASP A 215 0.95 30.70 -6.88
C ASP A 215 0.83 30.99 -8.39
N LEU A 216 -0.07 30.29 -9.08
CA LEU A 216 -0.35 30.49 -10.50
C LEU A 216 -0.94 31.87 -10.73
N ASP A 217 -0.45 32.59 -11.78
CA ASP A 217 -0.94 33.92 -12.13
C ASP A 217 -2.34 33.88 -12.76
N GLN A 218 -3.34 34.19 -11.97
CA GLN A 218 -4.74 34.19 -12.36
C GLN A 218 -5.12 35.20 -13.44
N ASN A 219 -4.20 36.11 -13.82
CA ASN A 219 -4.37 37.03 -14.95
C ASN A 219 -3.95 36.41 -16.29
N VAL A 220 -3.27 35.30 -16.27
CA VAL A 220 -2.87 34.53 -17.45
C VAL A 220 -3.91 33.42 -17.68
N GLU A 221 -4.65 33.49 -18.79
CA GLU A 221 -5.75 32.55 -19.07
C GLU A 221 -5.30 31.07 -18.99
N ALA A 222 -4.08 30.77 -19.46
CA ALA A 222 -3.51 29.40 -19.40
C ALA A 222 -3.18 28.91 -17.97
N PHE A 223 -3.18 29.80 -16.98
CA PHE A 223 -2.87 29.48 -15.57
C PHE A 223 -4.05 29.74 -14.64
N LYS A 224 -5.18 30.12 -15.22
CA LYS A 224 -6.37 30.45 -14.45
C LYS A 224 -7.02 29.20 -13.88
N ASP A 225 -7.20 29.22 -12.56
CA ASP A 225 -7.90 28.16 -11.84
C ASP A 225 -9.40 28.26 -12.11
N SER A 226 -9.98 27.24 -12.70
CA SER A 226 -11.42 27.13 -13.02
C SER A 226 -12.27 27.08 -11.76
N PHE A 227 -11.71 26.62 -10.64
CA PHE A 227 -12.38 26.52 -9.35
C PHE A 227 -11.58 27.22 -8.24
N PRO A 228 -11.48 28.55 -8.27
CA PRO A 228 -10.55 29.31 -7.42
C PRO A 228 -10.90 29.33 -5.92
N LYS A 229 -12.01 28.71 -5.51
CA LYS A 229 -12.46 28.65 -4.12
C LYS A 229 -12.02 27.33 -3.45
N GLU A 230 -11.76 27.39 -2.15
CA GLU A 230 -11.35 26.22 -1.35
C GLU A 230 -12.36 25.06 -1.33
N ASN A 231 -13.65 25.37 -1.50
CA ASN A 231 -14.74 24.38 -1.60
C ASN A 231 -15.29 24.45 -3.02
N TYR A 232 -14.66 23.75 -3.92
CA TYR A 232 -14.98 23.80 -5.35
C TYR A 232 -15.94 22.68 -5.77
N GLY A 233 -16.31 22.66 -7.05
CA GLY A 233 -17.21 21.67 -7.62
C GLY A 233 -18.47 22.25 -8.22
N GLY A 234 -18.49 23.55 -8.47
CA GLY A 234 -19.56 24.22 -9.23
C GLY A 234 -20.93 24.19 -8.58
N ASN A 235 -21.98 24.23 -9.41
CA ASN A 235 -23.38 24.16 -8.99
C ASN A 235 -23.92 22.73 -8.85
N ASN A 236 -23.15 21.74 -9.24
CA ASN A 236 -23.52 20.33 -9.14
C ASN A 236 -23.08 19.76 -7.78
N ASP A 237 -24.06 19.41 -6.93
CA ASP A 237 -23.77 18.87 -5.59
C ASP A 237 -22.93 17.57 -5.65
N ALA A 238 -22.96 16.82 -6.74
CA ALA A 238 -22.17 15.60 -6.93
C ALA A 238 -20.66 15.87 -7.03
N PHE A 239 -20.27 17.08 -7.45
CA PHE A 239 -18.86 17.48 -7.59
C PHE A 239 -18.39 18.45 -6.50
N LYS A 240 -19.23 18.79 -5.53
CA LYS A 240 -18.78 19.61 -4.40
C LYS A 240 -17.71 18.87 -3.61
N ARG A 241 -16.62 19.56 -3.38
CA ARG A 241 -15.49 19.06 -2.58
C ARG A 241 -15.42 19.78 -1.25
N ARG A 242 -15.03 19.05 -0.24
CA ARG A 242 -14.60 19.65 1.02
C ARG A 242 -13.27 20.36 0.82
N SER A 243 -12.96 21.32 1.67
CA SER A 243 -11.62 21.90 1.70
C SER A 243 -10.58 20.80 1.90
N ILE A 244 -9.53 20.80 1.07
CA ILE A 244 -8.47 19.80 1.15
C ILE A 244 -7.76 19.83 2.52
N GLU A 245 -7.69 21.00 3.17
CA GLU A 245 -7.18 21.12 4.54
C GLU A 245 -7.95 20.26 5.53
N THR A 246 -9.29 20.29 5.44
CA THR A 246 -10.16 19.48 6.31
C THR A 246 -9.91 18.00 6.09
N ILE A 247 -9.74 17.56 4.85
CA ILE A 247 -9.49 16.16 4.53
C ILE A 247 -8.12 15.72 5.03
N VAL A 248 -7.10 16.57 4.87
CA VAL A 248 -5.75 16.31 5.39
C VAL A 248 -5.74 16.25 6.92
N GLU A 249 -6.51 17.10 7.60
CA GLU A 249 -6.70 17.00 9.06
C GLU A 249 -7.31 15.66 9.49
N GLU A 250 -8.24 15.11 8.71
CA GLU A 250 -8.78 13.77 8.95
C GLU A 250 -7.70 12.69 8.76
N PHE A 251 -6.87 12.77 7.72
CA PHE A 251 -5.74 11.86 7.53
C PHE A 251 -4.78 11.89 8.72
N VAL A 252 -4.45 13.10 9.20
CA VAL A 252 -3.63 13.30 10.41
C VAL A 252 -4.27 12.64 11.63
N ASN A 253 -5.58 12.82 11.83
CA ASN A 253 -6.33 12.23 12.95
C ASN A 253 -6.43 10.70 12.85
N MET A 254 -6.56 10.15 11.64
CA MET A 254 -6.57 8.72 11.37
C MET A 254 -5.17 8.09 11.39
N ASN A 255 -4.14 8.89 11.65
CA ASN A 255 -2.74 8.44 11.70
C ASN A 255 -2.23 7.87 10.36
N PHE A 256 -2.68 8.42 9.25
CA PHE A 256 -2.18 8.04 7.94
C PHE A 256 -0.79 8.64 7.68
N ASN A 257 0.07 7.91 7.00
CA ASN A 257 1.34 8.42 6.49
C ASN A 257 1.09 8.94 5.06
N LEU A 258 1.10 10.24 4.89
CA LEU A 258 0.96 10.87 3.56
C LEU A 258 2.35 11.19 3.02
N ILE A 259 2.67 10.64 1.87
CA ILE A 259 3.94 10.81 1.16
C ILE A 259 3.62 11.48 -0.17
N CYS A 260 3.97 12.76 -0.27
CA CYS A 260 3.77 13.54 -1.48
C CYS A 260 5.04 13.50 -2.33
N LEU A 261 4.88 13.13 -3.59
CA LEU A 261 5.98 13.10 -4.55
C LEU A 261 5.94 14.39 -5.37
N ASP A 262 6.77 15.35 -4.99
CA ASP A 262 6.87 16.66 -5.62
C ASP A 262 7.59 16.54 -6.98
N ILE A 263 6.81 16.51 -8.04
CA ILE A 263 7.27 16.35 -9.42
C ILE A 263 7.52 17.72 -10.06
N HIS A 264 6.75 18.73 -9.67
CA HIS A 264 6.79 20.07 -10.24
C HIS A 264 6.59 21.15 -9.16
N GLU A 265 7.21 22.33 -9.36
CA GLU A 265 7.15 23.44 -8.41
C GLU A 265 5.74 23.99 -8.11
N ASN A 266 4.78 23.74 -8.99
CA ASN A 266 3.38 24.17 -8.81
C ASN A 266 2.72 23.58 -7.57
N THR A 267 3.18 22.41 -7.10
CA THR A 267 2.61 21.69 -5.95
C THR A 267 3.14 22.18 -4.60
N GLN A 268 4.22 22.94 -4.58
CA GLN A 268 4.96 23.26 -3.35
C GLN A 268 4.12 23.98 -2.29
N LYS A 269 3.24 24.90 -2.69
CA LYS A 269 2.39 25.62 -1.75
C LYS A 269 1.34 24.71 -1.10
N MET A 270 0.74 23.83 -1.89
CA MET A 270 -0.18 22.79 -1.40
C MET A 270 0.53 21.83 -0.45
N PHE A 271 1.70 21.33 -0.83
CA PHE A 271 2.46 20.39 -0.01
C PHE A 271 2.97 21.03 1.29
N LYS A 272 3.35 22.32 1.26
CA LYS A 272 3.71 23.04 2.47
C LYS A 272 2.54 23.11 3.46
N MET A 273 1.33 23.31 2.98
CA MET A 273 0.13 23.27 3.82
C MET A 273 -0.08 21.89 4.42
N PHE A 274 0.11 20.81 3.65
CA PHE A 274 0.05 19.45 4.17
C PHE A 274 1.11 19.23 5.26
N GLU A 275 2.33 19.67 5.02
CA GLU A 275 3.41 19.59 5.98
C GLU A 275 3.09 20.29 7.29
N GLU A 276 2.54 21.51 7.24
CA GLU A 276 2.13 22.27 8.42
C GLU A 276 1.09 21.51 9.25
N LYS A 277 0.12 20.82 8.61
CA LYS A 277 -0.87 19.98 9.30
C LYS A 277 -0.24 18.75 9.96
N TYR A 278 0.71 18.10 9.29
CA TYR A 278 1.39 16.92 9.80
C TYR A 278 2.45 17.22 10.86
N ASN A 279 3.13 18.38 10.81
CA ASN A 279 4.19 18.78 11.74
C ASN A 279 3.71 18.84 13.19
N SER A 280 2.43 19.12 13.41
CA SER A 280 1.84 19.05 14.74
C SER A 280 1.96 17.68 15.41
N LYS A 281 2.23 16.61 14.61
CA LYS A 281 2.38 15.21 15.07
C LYS A 281 3.74 14.59 14.74
N ASN A 282 4.74 15.37 14.30
CA ASN A 282 6.07 14.89 13.87
C ASN A 282 6.03 13.82 12.76
N LYS A 283 5.10 13.91 11.81
CA LYS A 283 4.85 12.86 10.81
C LYS A 283 4.90 13.31 9.36
N SER A 284 5.30 14.53 9.07
CA SER A 284 5.37 14.97 7.68
C SER A 284 6.67 14.55 7.02
N GLU A 285 6.53 13.97 5.85
CA GLU A 285 7.64 13.71 4.96
C GLU A 285 7.25 14.20 3.55
N LEU A 286 7.74 15.37 3.19
CA LEU A 286 7.64 15.91 1.85
C LEU A 286 8.89 15.51 1.05
N PHE A 287 8.70 15.02 -0.17
CA PHE A 287 9.82 14.65 -1.05
C PHE A 287 9.67 15.30 -2.39
N SER A 288 10.67 16.12 -2.73
CA SER A 288 10.92 16.47 -4.13
C SER A 288 11.69 15.32 -4.77
N ILE A 289 11.15 14.74 -5.83
CA ILE A 289 11.77 13.62 -6.54
C ILE A 289 11.89 13.91 -8.02
N SER A 290 12.99 13.46 -8.61
CA SER A 290 13.09 13.35 -10.05
C SER A 290 12.30 12.14 -10.55
N LYS A 291 11.95 12.14 -11.83
CA LYS A 291 11.25 11.04 -12.49
C LYS A 291 11.97 9.68 -12.27
N GLU A 292 13.30 9.70 -12.36
CA GLU A 292 14.14 8.52 -12.22
C GLU A 292 14.07 7.93 -10.80
N ASP A 293 13.78 8.74 -9.82
CA ASP A 293 13.76 8.36 -8.40
C ASP A 293 12.41 7.82 -7.92
N LEU A 294 11.32 7.96 -8.72
CA LEU A 294 9.96 7.53 -8.35
C LEU A 294 9.93 6.11 -7.74
N VAL A 295 10.47 5.16 -8.49
CA VAL A 295 10.44 3.73 -8.09
C VAL A 295 11.25 3.51 -6.81
N HIS A 296 12.43 4.13 -6.73
CA HIS A 296 13.32 4.01 -5.58
C HIS A 296 12.69 4.64 -4.34
N CYS A 297 12.11 5.82 -4.47
CA CYS A 297 11.44 6.53 -3.40
C CYS A 297 10.29 5.70 -2.79
N ILE A 298 9.40 5.16 -3.62
CA ILE A 298 8.30 4.30 -3.14
C ILE A 298 8.85 3.13 -2.32
N ILE A 299 9.84 2.40 -2.85
CA ILE A 299 10.44 1.24 -2.16
C ILE A 299 11.08 1.68 -0.84
N GLN A 300 11.89 2.72 -0.88
CA GLN A 300 12.61 3.22 0.29
C GLN A 300 11.67 3.63 1.42
N LYS A 301 10.59 4.34 1.10
CA LYS A 301 9.64 4.83 2.11
C LYS A 301 8.85 3.72 2.77
N VAL A 302 8.38 2.75 1.99
CA VAL A 302 7.72 1.58 2.56
C VAL A 302 8.66 0.80 3.46
N CYS A 303 9.92 0.59 3.04
CA CYS A 303 10.91 -0.12 3.86
C CYS A 303 11.29 0.66 5.13
N LEU A 304 11.34 1.99 5.08
CA LEU A 304 11.60 2.83 6.25
C LEU A 304 10.48 2.67 7.29
N LEU A 305 9.22 2.83 6.88
CA LEU A 305 8.06 2.66 7.76
C LEU A 305 7.96 1.24 8.32
N TYR A 306 8.30 0.23 7.52
CA TYR A 306 8.40 -1.14 8.00
C TYR A 306 9.44 -1.28 9.11
N SER A 307 10.63 -0.72 8.94
CA SER A 307 11.71 -0.79 9.94
C SER A 307 11.36 -0.06 11.23
N GLN A 308 10.62 1.05 11.15
CA GLN A 308 10.11 1.78 12.32
C GLN A 308 9.10 0.93 13.09
N GLU A 309 8.12 0.35 12.42
CA GLU A 309 7.09 -0.53 13.01
C GLU A 309 7.72 -1.77 13.65
N GLU A 310 8.69 -2.40 12.98
CA GLU A 310 9.45 -3.54 13.50
C GLU A 310 10.22 -3.16 14.78
N GLY A 311 10.86 -1.99 14.79
CA GLY A 311 11.58 -1.46 15.95
C GLY A 311 10.67 -1.21 17.16
N GLU A 312 9.48 -0.65 16.95
CA GLU A 312 8.49 -0.44 18.01
C GLU A 312 7.98 -1.76 18.60
N ILE A 313 7.70 -2.75 17.76
CA ILE A 313 7.29 -4.08 18.22
C ILE A 313 8.38 -4.72 19.08
N LEU A 314 9.63 -4.66 18.64
CA LEU A 314 10.77 -5.23 19.39
C LEU A 314 10.98 -4.54 20.73
N LYS A 315 10.77 -3.23 20.81
CA LYS A 315 10.84 -2.46 22.06
C LYS A 315 9.76 -2.89 23.04
N ASN A 316 8.52 -2.95 22.59
CA ASN A 316 7.37 -3.34 23.42
C ASN A 316 7.55 -4.76 24.00
N LEU A 317 8.09 -5.70 23.23
CA LEU A 317 8.36 -7.07 23.67
C LEU A 317 9.44 -7.14 24.78
N LYS A 318 10.47 -6.28 24.72
CA LYS A 318 11.49 -6.21 25.76
C LYS A 318 10.93 -5.65 27.07
N GLU A 319 10.04 -4.65 26.97
CA GLU A 319 9.40 -4.05 28.16
C GLU A 319 8.44 -5.03 28.85
N ASP A 320 7.72 -5.87 28.09
CA ASP A 320 6.82 -6.91 28.65
C ASP A 320 7.57 -8.06 29.31
N GLN A 321 8.82 -8.33 28.90
CA GLN A 321 9.67 -9.36 29.54
C GLN A 321 10.37 -8.85 30.82
N SER A 322 10.40 -7.54 31.02
CA SER A 322 11.03 -6.92 32.20
C SER A 322 10.07 -6.71 33.38
N LYS A 323 8.79 -7.03 33.17
CA LYS A 323 7.72 -7.03 34.19
C LYS A 323 7.45 -8.45 34.68
#